data_58b201a7c2ec3c939907760ccec8caad
#
_entry.id   58b201a7c2ec3c939907760ccec8caad
#
_cell.length_a   1.000
_cell.length_b   1.000
_cell.length_c   1.000
_cell.angle_alpha   90.00
_cell.angle_beta   90.00
_cell.angle_gamma   90.00
#
_symmetry.space_group_name_H-M   'P 1'
#
loop_
_entity.id
_entity.type
_entity.pdbx_description
1 polymer ?
#
loop_
_entity_poly.entity_id
_entity_poly.type
_entity_poly.pdbx_seq_one_letter_code
_entity_poly.pdbx_strand_id
1 'polypeptide(L)'
;MPSVNAGKYQIKSIKVYKDHVTLSFLKREKLQISKEAYLSSYLYEGKSISQKDIEKLEEITASSKLLNYALSLVNKRRYSERKLYDKLKTKEEDKKAIWAVINKLKGNGLVDDEAYMLDLINWDDQRKFGKNKIIKHLKDQGIPEQIISKARFSSSNELKKAKALLPKLDKKYSRYAYEIKKKHIYSALISQGYDIDIARQVIGDTKRDQPKKEKEKLVNDYQKIKRRYMNKYEGYELKKRIYAALANKGYRGNEIKTVLEDYDNENDF
;
A
#
# COMPACT_ATOMS: atom_id res chain seq x y z
N MET A 1 56.15 -26.81 -14.22
CA MET A 1 54.74 -26.72 -13.79
C MET A 1 53.90 -27.44 -14.84
N PRO A 2 53.09 -28.46 -14.49
CA PRO A 2 52.29 -29.16 -15.47
C PRO A 2 51.14 -28.23 -15.89
N SER A 3 51.01 -28.01 -17.21
CA SER A 3 49.90 -27.32 -17.85
C SER A 3 48.61 -28.04 -17.47
N VAL A 4 47.71 -27.32 -16.76
CA VAL A 4 46.35 -27.76 -16.55
C VAL A 4 45.71 -27.97 -17.92
N ASN A 5 45.58 -29.22 -18.32
CA ASN A 5 44.84 -29.64 -19.50
C ASN A 5 43.39 -29.18 -19.31
N ALA A 6 43.06 -28.06 -19.92
CA ALA A 6 41.69 -27.55 -19.90
C ALA A 6 40.80 -28.59 -20.60
N GLY A 7 40.11 -29.41 -19.80
CA GLY A 7 39.30 -30.52 -20.26
C GLY A 7 38.36 -30.08 -21.38
N LYS A 8 38.55 -30.60 -22.58
CA LYS A 8 37.61 -30.45 -23.68
C LYS A 8 36.54 -31.52 -23.55
N TYR A 9 35.29 -31.12 -23.56
CA TYR A 9 34.14 -32.03 -23.49
C TYR A 9 33.48 -32.15 -24.86
N GLN A 10 33.47 -33.33 -25.42
CA GLN A 10 32.84 -33.56 -26.71
C GLN A 10 31.34 -33.81 -26.55
N ILE A 11 30.53 -33.02 -27.29
CA ILE A 11 29.09 -33.17 -27.34
C ILE A 11 28.73 -34.45 -28.08
N LYS A 12 28.03 -35.36 -27.39
CA LYS A 12 27.54 -36.63 -27.95
C LYS A 12 26.22 -36.48 -28.67
N SER A 13 25.29 -35.73 -28.08
CA SER A 13 23.97 -35.47 -28.67
C SER A 13 23.36 -34.18 -28.14
N ILE A 14 22.48 -33.57 -28.94
CA ILE A 14 21.75 -32.37 -28.63
C ILE A 14 20.25 -32.66 -28.73
N LYS A 15 19.49 -32.46 -27.66
CA LYS A 15 18.04 -32.61 -27.65
C LYS A 15 17.38 -31.25 -27.35
N VAL A 16 16.59 -30.75 -28.30
CA VAL A 16 15.86 -29.47 -28.18
C VAL A 16 14.45 -29.76 -27.67
N TYR A 17 14.11 -29.16 -26.53
CA TYR A 17 12.79 -29.21 -25.92
C TYR A 17 12.08 -27.88 -26.10
N LYS A 18 10.84 -27.79 -25.64
CA LYS A 18 10.01 -26.56 -25.75
C LYS A 18 10.63 -25.36 -25.03
N ASP A 19 11.25 -25.56 -23.89
CA ASP A 19 11.75 -24.54 -22.95
C ASP A 19 13.27 -24.54 -22.74
N HIS A 20 13.97 -25.63 -23.13
CA HIS A 20 15.41 -25.76 -22.92
C HIS A 20 16.05 -26.65 -23.98
N VAL A 21 17.38 -26.72 -23.97
CA VAL A 21 18.17 -27.63 -24.76
C VAL A 21 19.05 -28.47 -23.84
N THR A 22 19.10 -29.78 -24.04
CA THR A 22 19.96 -30.69 -23.29
C THR A 22 21.14 -31.13 -24.11
N LEU A 23 22.33 -30.83 -23.65
CA LEU A 23 23.60 -31.33 -24.19
C LEU A 23 24.02 -32.58 -23.45
N SER A 24 24.30 -33.68 -24.17
CA SER A 24 24.90 -34.89 -23.59
C SER A 24 26.35 -34.97 -24.04
N PHE A 25 27.26 -35.35 -23.14
CA PHE A 25 28.68 -35.43 -23.40
C PHE A 25 29.17 -36.88 -23.30
N LEU A 26 30.34 -37.17 -23.86
CA LEU A 26 30.96 -38.51 -23.78
C LEU A 26 31.50 -38.81 -22.36
N LYS A 27 32.03 -37.80 -21.66
CA LYS A 27 32.73 -37.95 -20.37
C LYS A 27 32.29 -36.94 -19.31
N ARG A 28 31.06 -36.46 -19.38
CA ARG A 28 30.48 -35.52 -18.42
C ARG A 28 28.95 -35.76 -18.30
N GLU A 29 28.36 -35.32 -17.20
CA GLU A 29 26.91 -35.26 -17.01
C GLU A 29 26.25 -34.35 -18.04
N LYS A 30 24.96 -34.58 -18.27
CA LYS A 30 24.14 -33.76 -19.17
C LYS A 30 24.07 -32.33 -18.67
N LEU A 31 24.12 -31.38 -19.59
CA LEU A 31 23.95 -29.96 -19.31
C LEU A 31 22.65 -29.44 -19.94
N GLN A 32 21.80 -28.84 -19.14
CA GLN A 32 20.62 -28.15 -19.64
C GLN A 32 20.91 -26.66 -19.79
N ILE A 33 20.70 -26.14 -21.00
CA ILE A 33 20.95 -24.74 -21.35
C ILE A 33 19.65 -24.08 -21.89
N SER A 34 19.60 -22.76 -21.82
CA SER A 34 18.51 -22.00 -22.46
C SER A 34 18.62 -22.06 -23.98
N LYS A 35 17.49 -21.85 -24.68
CA LYS A 35 17.52 -21.75 -26.15
C LYS A 35 18.40 -20.59 -26.63
N GLU A 36 18.43 -19.47 -25.87
CA GLU A 36 19.26 -18.31 -26.14
C GLU A 36 20.77 -18.72 -26.11
N ALA A 37 21.17 -19.44 -25.06
CA ALA A 37 22.54 -19.95 -24.96
C ALA A 37 22.90 -20.90 -26.11
N TYR A 38 21.97 -21.75 -26.52
CA TYR A 38 22.17 -22.66 -27.67
C TYR A 38 22.35 -21.91 -28.99
N LEU A 39 21.42 -20.97 -29.27
CA LEU A 39 21.43 -20.22 -30.54
C LEU A 39 22.66 -19.30 -30.67
N SER A 40 23.16 -18.74 -29.57
CA SER A 40 24.29 -17.82 -29.54
C SER A 40 25.66 -18.54 -29.65
N SER A 41 25.73 -19.87 -29.56
CA SER A 41 27.00 -20.57 -29.31
C SER A 41 27.40 -21.55 -30.41
N TYR A 42 26.69 -21.63 -31.55
CA TYR A 42 27.00 -22.50 -32.67
C TYR A 42 27.37 -23.94 -32.25
N LEU A 43 26.51 -24.59 -31.48
CA LEU A 43 26.72 -25.93 -30.95
C LEU A 43 26.22 -27.00 -31.96
N TYR A 44 26.99 -28.06 -32.13
CA TYR A 44 26.61 -29.21 -32.96
C TYR A 44 27.18 -30.51 -32.35
N GLU A 45 26.62 -31.65 -32.72
CA GLU A 45 27.10 -32.98 -32.29
C GLU A 45 28.50 -33.25 -32.80
N GLY A 46 29.37 -33.74 -31.94
CA GLY A 46 30.82 -33.94 -32.23
C GLY A 46 31.70 -32.74 -31.87
N LYS A 47 31.12 -31.52 -31.63
CA LYS A 47 31.91 -30.35 -31.23
C LYS A 47 32.52 -30.55 -29.84
N SER A 48 33.80 -30.19 -29.70
CA SER A 48 34.50 -30.13 -28.43
C SER A 48 34.46 -28.72 -27.87
N ILE A 49 33.99 -28.57 -26.65
CA ILE A 49 33.89 -27.27 -25.92
C ILE A 49 34.76 -27.32 -24.66
N SER A 50 35.31 -26.18 -24.29
CA SER A 50 36.13 -26.02 -23.09
C SER A 50 35.26 -25.84 -21.83
N GLN A 51 35.90 -25.95 -20.66
CA GLN A 51 35.22 -25.60 -19.39
C GLN A 51 34.72 -24.14 -19.37
N LYS A 52 35.49 -23.20 -19.96
CA LYS A 52 35.09 -21.81 -20.10
C LYS A 52 33.82 -21.61 -20.95
N ASP A 53 33.68 -22.41 -22.03
CA ASP A 53 32.49 -22.37 -22.87
C ASP A 53 31.27 -22.86 -22.09
N ILE A 54 31.45 -23.87 -21.24
CA ILE A 54 30.41 -24.41 -20.39
C ILE A 54 29.94 -23.35 -19.36
N GLU A 55 30.89 -22.72 -18.67
CA GLU A 55 30.60 -21.65 -17.70
C GLU A 55 29.84 -20.49 -18.37
N LYS A 56 30.24 -20.10 -19.58
CA LYS A 56 29.54 -19.09 -20.36
C LYS A 56 28.10 -19.52 -20.74
N LEU A 57 27.90 -20.78 -21.10
CA LEU A 57 26.58 -21.34 -21.41
C LEU A 57 25.68 -21.35 -20.16
N GLU A 58 26.25 -21.69 -19.00
CA GLU A 58 25.57 -21.68 -17.72
C GLU A 58 25.18 -20.23 -17.31
N GLU A 59 26.08 -19.26 -17.49
CA GLU A 59 25.82 -17.83 -17.21
C GLU A 59 24.69 -17.27 -18.09
N ILE A 60 24.74 -17.52 -19.42
CA ILE A 60 23.67 -17.11 -20.33
C ILE A 60 22.35 -17.78 -19.95
N THR A 61 22.40 -19.05 -19.56
CA THR A 61 21.21 -19.79 -19.14
C THR A 61 20.60 -19.22 -17.85
N ALA A 62 21.43 -18.90 -16.86
CA ALA A 62 20.99 -18.26 -15.62
C ALA A 62 20.34 -16.89 -15.89
N SER A 63 21.02 -16.07 -16.71
CA SER A 63 20.49 -14.75 -17.13
C SER A 63 19.15 -14.88 -17.86
N SER A 64 19.01 -15.84 -18.79
CA SER A 64 17.75 -16.09 -19.49
C SER A 64 16.63 -16.55 -18.57
N LYS A 65 16.92 -17.42 -17.61
CA LYS A 65 15.94 -17.86 -16.59
C LYS A 65 15.47 -16.69 -15.73
N LEU A 66 16.40 -15.85 -15.28
CA LEU A 66 16.10 -14.67 -14.48
C LEU A 66 15.25 -13.67 -15.28
N LEU A 67 15.57 -13.41 -16.54
CA LEU A 67 14.79 -12.55 -17.43
C LEU A 67 13.37 -13.09 -17.64
N ASN A 68 13.22 -14.39 -17.92
CA ASN A 68 11.91 -15.02 -18.09
C ASN A 68 11.06 -14.92 -16.82
N TYR A 69 11.68 -15.11 -15.66
CA TYR A 69 10.99 -14.89 -14.38
C TYR A 69 10.57 -13.44 -14.22
N ALA A 70 11.45 -12.47 -14.49
CA ALA A 70 11.11 -11.04 -14.42
C ALA A 70 9.97 -10.68 -15.39
N LEU A 71 10.00 -11.16 -16.64
CA LEU A 71 8.91 -10.99 -17.61
C LEU A 71 7.59 -11.56 -17.09
N SER A 72 7.63 -12.73 -16.46
CA SER A 72 6.42 -13.33 -15.88
C SER A 72 5.80 -12.49 -14.75
N LEU A 73 6.61 -11.70 -14.04
CA LEU A 73 6.15 -10.78 -13.00
C LEU A 73 5.53 -9.52 -13.62
N VAL A 74 6.25 -8.84 -14.52
CA VAL A 74 5.80 -7.55 -15.08
C VAL A 74 4.60 -7.72 -16.03
N ASN A 75 4.43 -8.88 -16.66
CA ASN A 75 3.23 -9.19 -17.44
C ASN A 75 1.95 -9.34 -16.59
N LYS A 76 2.08 -9.68 -15.31
CA LYS A 76 0.93 -9.83 -14.40
C LYS A 76 0.48 -8.50 -13.81
N ARG A 77 1.43 -7.62 -13.48
CA ARG A 77 1.19 -6.29 -12.91
C ARG A 77 2.43 -5.42 -13.04
N ARG A 78 2.26 -4.11 -12.93
CA ARG A 78 3.40 -3.18 -12.85
C ARG A 78 4.16 -3.33 -11.53
N TYR A 79 5.46 -3.08 -11.60
CA TYR A 79 6.38 -3.05 -10.47
C TYR A 79 7.25 -1.80 -10.57
N SER A 80 7.63 -1.22 -9.42
CA SER A 80 8.76 -0.31 -9.38
C SER A 80 10.07 -1.09 -9.54
N GLU A 81 11.13 -0.39 -9.97
CA GLU A 81 12.48 -0.96 -10.05
C GLU A 81 12.88 -1.61 -8.72
N ARG A 82 12.63 -0.93 -7.60
CA ARG A 82 12.95 -1.43 -6.26
C ARG A 82 12.20 -2.70 -5.92
N LYS A 83 10.89 -2.74 -6.13
CA LYS A 83 10.08 -3.94 -5.83
C LYS A 83 10.42 -5.11 -6.76
N LEU A 84 10.75 -4.82 -8.02
CA LEU A 84 11.22 -5.84 -8.95
C LEU A 84 12.57 -6.38 -8.50
N TYR A 85 13.53 -5.51 -8.13
CA TYR A 85 14.81 -5.92 -7.56
C TYR A 85 14.64 -6.84 -6.35
N ASP A 86 13.79 -6.46 -5.38
CA ASP A 86 13.53 -7.25 -4.18
C ASP A 86 12.95 -8.65 -4.53
N LYS A 87 12.14 -8.73 -5.59
CA LYS A 87 11.63 -10.02 -6.11
C LYS A 87 12.70 -10.86 -6.79
N LEU A 88 13.52 -10.26 -7.64
CA LEU A 88 14.59 -10.97 -8.36
C LEU A 88 15.67 -11.46 -7.40
N LYS A 89 15.99 -10.70 -6.36
CA LYS A 89 16.94 -11.09 -5.31
C LYS A 89 16.58 -12.41 -4.60
N THR A 90 15.33 -12.83 -4.62
CA THR A 90 14.92 -14.15 -4.09
C THR A 90 15.32 -15.32 -5.00
N LYS A 91 15.78 -15.06 -6.23
CA LYS A 91 16.13 -16.04 -7.25
C LYS A 91 17.58 -15.97 -7.67
N GLU A 92 18.22 -14.82 -7.49
CA GLU A 92 19.57 -14.53 -7.92
C GLU A 92 20.25 -13.65 -6.86
N GLU A 93 21.46 -14.00 -6.46
CA GLU A 93 22.23 -13.25 -5.46
C GLU A 93 23.14 -12.19 -6.10
N ASP A 94 23.57 -12.42 -7.36
CA ASP A 94 24.39 -11.44 -8.05
C ASP A 94 23.63 -10.19 -8.42
N LYS A 95 23.97 -9.11 -7.74
CA LYS A 95 23.37 -7.78 -7.95
C LYS A 95 23.55 -7.27 -9.39
N LYS A 96 24.69 -7.59 -10.04
CA LYS A 96 24.96 -7.13 -11.41
C LYS A 96 24.02 -7.82 -12.39
N ALA A 97 23.82 -9.14 -12.25
CA ALA A 97 22.86 -9.90 -13.06
C ALA A 97 21.44 -9.38 -12.89
N ILE A 98 21.00 -9.09 -11.66
CA ILE A 98 19.68 -8.53 -11.38
C ILE A 98 19.51 -7.17 -12.08
N TRP A 99 20.48 -6.25 -11.92
CA TRP A 99 20.39 -4.93 -12.54
C TRP A 99 20.47 -4.98 -14.07
N ALA A 100 21.22 -5.89 -14.65
CA ALA A 100 21.25 -6.10 -16.09
C ALA A 100 19.86 -6.46 -16.64
N VAL A 101 19.13 -7.37 -15.94
CA VAL A 101 17.75 -7.73 -16.29
C VAL A 101 16.79 -6.54 -16.13
N ILE A 102 16.87 -5.81 -15.03
CA ILE A 102 16.02 -4.62 -14.79
C ILE A 102 16.26 -3.57 -15.87
N ASN A 103 17.52 -3.26 -16.19
CA ASN A 103 17.87 -2.29 -17.24
C ASN A 103 17.37 -2.73 -18.62
N LYS A 104 17.40 -4.01 -18.94
CA LYS A 104 16.82 -4.56 -20.18
C LYS A 104 15.29 -4.34 -20.22
N LEU A 105 14.60 -4.56 -19.11
CA LEU A 105 13.16 -4.30 -19.02
C LEU A 105 12.82 -2.82 -19.09
N LYS A 106 13.64 -1.95 -18.51
CA LYS A 106 13.52 -0.49 -18.64
C LYS A 106 13.69 -0.02 -20.08
N GLY A 107 14.73 -0.51 -20.75
CA GLY A 107 14.97 -0.18 -22.16
C GLY A 107 13.82 -0.58 -23.08
N ASN A 108 13.05 -1.60 -22.69
CA ASN A 108 11.85 -2.04 -23.39
C ASN A 108 10.55 -1.37 -22.89
N GLY A 109 10.62 -0.40 -21.97
CA GLY A 109 9.46 0.29 -21.41
C GLY A 109 8.56 -0.55 -20.51
N LEU A 110 9.02 -1.75 -20.09
CA LEU A 110 8.26 -2.65 -19.22
C LEU A 110 8.36 -2.28 -17.72
N VAL A 111 9.38 -1.51 -17.37
CA VAL A 111 9.60 -0.96 -16.03
C VAL A 111 9.83 0.54 -16.17
N ASP A 112 8.95 1.33 -15.59
CA ASP A 112 8.99 2.79 -15.61
C ASP A 112 8.35 3.30 -14.31
N ASP A 113 9.18 3.83 -13.42
CA ASP A 113 8.75 4.30 -12.11
C ASP A 113 7.91 5.59 -12.20
N GLU A 114 8.13 6.44 -13.23
CA GLU A 114 7.32 7.66 -13.42
C GLU A 114 5.92 7.30 -13.90
N ALA A 115 5.79 6.45 -14.90
CA ALA A 115 4.50 5.97 -15.38
C ALA A 115 3.76 5.19 -14.27
N TYR A 116 4.48 4.36 -13.51
CA TYR A 116 3.88 3.61 -12.40
C TYR A 116 3.41 4.53 -11.26
N MET A 117 4.18 5.59 -10.94
CA MET A 117 3.75 6.62 -9.98
C MET A 117 2.43 7.27 -10.39
N LEU A 118 2.29 7.66 -11.67
CA LEU A 118 1.05 8.28 -12.17
C LEU A 118 -0.16 7.34 -12.06
N ASP A 119 0.03 6.07 -12.38
CA ASP A 119 -1.04 5.07 -12.22
C ASP A 119 -1.47 4.91 -10.76
N LEU A 120 -0.50 4.85 -9.83
CA LEU A 120 -0.78 4.75 -8.39
C LEU A 120 -1.51 5.99 -7.87
N ILE A 121 -1.09 7.19 -8.29
CA ILE A 121 -1.78 8.45 -7.93
C ILE A 121 -3.22 8.41 -8.43
N ASN A 122 -3.45 8.06 -9.70
CA ASN A 122 -4.80 8.00 -10.26
C ASN A 122 -5.67 6.99 -9.52
N TRP A 123 -5.14 5.83 -9.19
CA TRP A 123 -5.86 4.80 -8.45
C TRP A 123 -6.22 5.22 -7.03
N ASP A 124 -5.30 5.87 -6.32
CA ASP A 124 -5.52 6.38 -4.97
C ASP A 124 -6.46 7.61 -4.97
N ASP A 125 -6.41 8.44 -6.00
CA ASP A 125 -7.34 9.57 -6.19
C ASP A 125 -8.79 9.10 -6.37
N GLN A 126 -9.02 8.02 -7.13
CA GLN A 126 -10.35 7.40 -7.24
C GLN A 126 -10.87 6.90 -5.88
N ARG A 127 -9.98 6.45 -5.00
CA ARG A 127 -10.29 6.05 -3.63
C ARG A 127 -10.43 7.23 -2.66
N LYS A 128 -10.27 8.45 -3.16
CA LYS A 128 -10.33 9.70 -2.38
C LYS A 128 -9.31 9.74 -1.25
N PHE A 129 -8.11 9.23 -1.50
CA PHE A 129 -7.01 9.41 -0.56
C PHE A 129 -6.43 10.82 -0.68
N GLY A 130 -6.00 11.39 0.44
CA GLY A 130 -5.30 12.65 0.49
C GLY A 130 -3.82 12.49 0.15
N LYS A 131 -3.19 13.58 -0.23
CA LYS A 131 -1.80 13.70 -0.67
C LYS A 131 -0.81 12.90 0.20
N ASN A 132 -0.90 13.04 1.53
CA ASN A 132 0.06 12.43 2.44
C ASN A 132 -0.03 10.89 2.41
N LYS A 133 -1.24 10.34 2.26
CA LYS A 133 -1.44 8.89 2.15
C LYS A 133 -0.98 8.38 0.79
N ILE A 134 -1.19 9.14 -0.28
CA ILE A 134 -0.70 8.82 -1.63
C ILE A 134 0.83 8.79 -1.61
N ILE A 135 1.48 9.83 -1.10
CA ILE A 135 2.95 9.89 -0.99
C ILE A 135 3.48 8.71 -0.17
N LYS A 136 2.85 8.39 0.96
CA LYS A 136 3.23 7.21 1.74
C LYS A 136 3.12 5.93 0.91
N HIS A 137 2.02 5.75 0.18
CA HIS A 137 1.82 4.57 -0.67
C HIS A 137 2.89 4.50 -1.77
N LEU A 138 3.25 5.60 -2.42
CA LEU A 138 4.35 5.65 -3.40
C LEU A 138 5.69 5.20 -2.80
N LYS A 139 6.03 5.70 -1.59
CA LYS A 139 7.23 5.26 -0.86
C LYS A 139 7.19 3.78 -0.51
N ASP A 140 6.04 3.27 -0.05
CA ASP A 140 5.83 1.86 0.27
C ASP A 140 5.94 0.96 -0.98
N GLN A 141 5.61 1.48 -2.16
CA GLN A 141 5.85 0.81 -3.46
C GLN A 141 7.29 0.95 -3.95
N GLY A 142 8.14 1.68 -3.23
CA GLY A 142 9.57 1.82 -3.54
C GLY A 142 9.87 2.80 -4.67
N ILE A 143 8.95 3.71 -4.97
CA ILE A 143 9.21 4.83 -5.91
C ILE A 143 10.25 5.76 -5.29
N PRO A 144 11.33 6.13 -6.01
CA PRO A 144 12.35 7.04 -5.52
C PRO A 144 11.81 8.45 -5.20
N GLU A 145 12.34 9.06 -4.13
CA GLU A 145 11.93 10.41 -3.70
C GLU A 145 12.05 11.47 -4.81
N GLN A 146 13.08 11.35 -5.64
CA GLN A 146 13.29 12.24 -6.80
C GLN A 146 12.15 12.16 -7.82
N ILE A 147 11.53 10.99 -7.98
CA ILE A 147 10.37 10.81 -8.84
C ILE A 147 9.11 11.31 -8.12
N ILE A 148 8.94 10.98 -6.84
CA ILE A 148 7.80 11.44 -6.02
C ILE A 148 7.73 12.98 -5.98
N SER A 149 8.86 13.67 -5.93
CA SER A 149 8.92 15.14 -5.91
C SER A 149 8.37 15.79 -7.18
N LYS A 150 8.29 15.07 -8.30
CA LYS A 150 7.67 15.54 -9.54
C LYS A 150 6.13 15.50 -9.49
N ALA A 151 5.55 14.76 -8.55
CA ALA A 151 4.10 14.65 -8.41
C ALA A 151 3.47 16.00 -8.06
N ARG A 152 2.38 16.35 -8.73
CA ARG A 152 1.64 17.59 -8.51
C ARG A 152 0.29 17.29 -7.87
N PHE A 153 0.06 17.86 -6.70
CA PHE A 153 -1.19 17.78 -5.96
C PHE A 153 -1.84 19.16 -5.88
N SER A 154 -2.99 19.32 -6.50
CA SER A 154 -3.74 20.58 -6.46
C SER A 154 -4.53 20.67 -5.14
N SER A 155 -4.36 21.74 -4.39
CA SER A 155 -5.12 22.00 -3.14
C SER A 155 -6.62 22.05 -3.40
N SER A 156 -7.06 22.57 -4.55
CA SER A 156 -8.49 22.62 -4.91
C SER A 156 -9.06 21.21 -5.15
N ASN A 157 -8.30 20.31 -5.79
CA ASN A 157 -8.70 18.93 -5.98
C ASN A 157 -8.72 18.15 -4.65
N GLU A 158 -7.71 18.37 -3.80
CA GLU A 158 -7.67 17.79 -2.45
C GLU A 158 -8.90 18.19 -1.63
N LEU A 159 -9.26 19.49 -1.64
CA LEU A 159 -10.46 19.98 -0.97
C LEU A 159 -11.73 19.36 -1.53
N LYS A 160 -11.86 19.27 -2.87
CA LYS A 160 -13.01 18.66 -3.53
C LYS A 160 -13.17 17.20 -3.13
N LYS A 161 -12.09 16.42 -3.12
CA LYS A 161 -12.09 15.01 -2.68
C LYS A 161 -12.50 14.87 -1.21
N ALA A 162 -11.93 15.70 -0.34
CA ALA A 162 -12.23 15.69 1.10
C ALA A 162 -13.70 16.04 1.37
N LYS A 163 -14.23 17.09 0.72
CA LYS A 163 -15.66 17.46 0.80
C LYS A 163 -16.58 16.33 0.32
N ALA A 164 -16.20 15.61 -0.72
CA ALA A 164 -16.97 14.46 -1.21
C ALA A 164 -17.03 13.28 -0.23
N LEU A 165 -16.15 13.23 0.80
CA LEU A 165 -16.22 12.25 1.88
C LEU A 165 -17.16 12.69 3.01
N LEU A 166 -17.43 13.99 3.14
CA LEU A 166 -18.18 14.55 4.28
C LEU A 166 -19.55 13.89 4.51
N PRO A 167 -20.41 13.68 3.49
CA PRO A 167 -21.71 13.05 3.71
C PRO A 167 -21.63 11.64 4.31
N LYS A 168 -20.65 10.86 3.85
CA LYS A 168 -20.39 9.51 4.36
C LYS A 168 -19.88 9.54 5.82
N LEU A 169 -18.97 10.45 6.13
CA LEU A 169 -18.42 10.61 7.47
C LEU A 169 -19.47 11.17 8.44
N ASP A 170 -20.26 12.12 7.99
CA ASP A 170 -21.37 12.70 8.76
C ASP A 170 -22.38 11.62 9.16
N LYS A 171 -22.80 10.78 8.23
CA LYS A 171 -23.66 9.63 8.51
C LYS A 171 -23.00 8.62 9.45
N LYS A 172 -21.71 8.31 9.24
CA LYS A 172 -20.95 7.35 10.08
C LYS A 172 -20.88 7.79 11.54
N TYR A 173 -20.72 9.09 11.77
CA TYR A 173 -20.54 9.67 13.10
C TYR A 173 -21.80 10.38 13.63
N SER A 174 -22.94 10.17 12.99
CA SER A 174 -24.21 10.83 13.33
C SER A 174 -24.69 10.59 14.77
N ARG A 175 -24.28 9.48 15.39
CA ARG A 175 -24.64 9.12 16.77
C ARG A 175 -23.95 9.96 17.85
N TYR A 176 -22.87 10.66 17.52
CA TYR A 176 -22.10 11.45 18.47
C TYR A 176 -22.66 12.87 18.57
N ALA A 177 -22.48 13.52 19.73
CA ALA A 177 -22.70 14.94 19.86
C ALA A 177 -21.84 15.74 18.88
N TYR A 178 -22.32 16.92 18.48
CA TYR A 178 -21.75 17.71 17.39
C TYR A 178 -20.23 17.92 17.50
N GLU A 179 -19.74 18.31 18.69
CA GLU A 179 -18.30 18.59 18.86
C GLU A 179 -17.44 17.32 18.74
N ILE A 180 -17.91 16.19 19.27
CA ILE A 180 -17.23 14.90 19.12
C ILE A 180 -17.34 14.38 17.69
N LYS A 181 -18.49 14.57 17.03
CA LYS A 181 -18.68 14.27 15.60
C LYS A 181 -17.63 14.98 14.75
N LYS A 182 -17.42 16.29 14.97
CA LYS A 182 -16.37 17.07 14.28
C LYS A 182 -14.97 16.51 14.51
N LYS A 183 -14.64 16.17 15.76
CA LYS A 183 -13.34 15.56 16.10
C LYS A 183 -13.12 14.23 15.35
N HIS A 184 -14.15 13.38 15.28
CA HIS A 184 -14.07 12.11 14.55
C HIS A 184 -13.91 12.32 13.04
N ILE A 185 -14.66 13.28 12.45
CA ILE A 185 -14.53 13.61 11.03
C ILE A 185 -13.13 14.15 10.74
N TYR A 186 -12.61 15.05 11.57
CA TYR A 186 -11.25 15.57 11.46
C TYR A 186 -10.22 14.44 11.49
N SER A 187 -10.25 13.58 12.50
CA SER A 187 -9.33 12.46 12.63
C SER A 187 -9.43 11.49 11.45
N ALA A 188 -10.64 11.27 10.92
CA ALA A 188 -10.84 10.43 9.74
C ALA A 188 -10.21 11.04 8.48
N LEU A 189 -10.33 12.36 8.27
CA LEU A 189 -9.69 13.07 7.15
C LEU A 189 -8.17 13.01 7.24
N ILE A 190 -7.60 13.26 8.43
CA ILE A 190 -6.15 13.13 8.65
C ILE A 190 -5.68 11.70 8.37
N SER A 191 -6.41 10.69 8.85
CA SER A 191 -6.10 9.28 8.57
C SER A 191 -6.23 8.90 7.09
N GLN A 192 -7.05 9.63 6.33
CA GLN A 192 -7.12 9.49 4.87
C GLN A 192 -5.99 10.23 4.15
N GLY A 193 -5.15 10.96 4.88
CA GLY A 193 -3.96 11.63 4.35
C GLY A 193 -4.17 13.06 3.89
N TYR A 194 -5.27 13.70 4.26
CA TYR A 194 -5.47 15.12 3.97
C TYR A 194 -4.64 15.99 4.90
N ASP A 195 -4.19 17.15 4.40
CA ASP A 195 -3.49 18.13 5.20
C ASP A 195 -4.41 18.77 6.26
N ILE A 196 -3.81 19.28 7.33
CA ILE A 196 -4.51 19.88 8.48
C ILE A 196 -5.47 20.99 8.02
N ASP A 197 -5.03 21.85 7.10
CA ASP A 197 -5.82 22.99 6.63
C ASP A 197 -7.04 22.54 5.81
N ILE A 198 -6.85 21.53 4.94
CA ILE A 198 -7.95 20.90 4.20
C ILE A 198 -8.96 20.29 5.17
N ALA A 199 -8.48 19.54 6.17
CA ALA A 199 -9.35 18.92 7.16
C ALA A 199 -10.11 19.96 7.99
N ARG A 200 -9.45 21.05 8.41
CA ARG A 200 -10.10 22.17 9.12
C ARG A 200 -11.17 22.85 8.28
N GLN A 201 -10.88 23.11 7.00
CA GLN A 201 -11.85 23.72 6.10
C GLN A 201 -13.08 22.84 5.91
N VAL A 202 -12.91 21.53 5.72
CA VAL A 202 -14.02 20.58 5.54
C VAL A 202 -14.87 20.46 6.80
N ILE A 203 -14.27 20.40 8.00
CA ILE A 203 -15.06 20.36 9.24
C ILE A 203 -15.83 21.66 9.50
N GLY A 204 -15.39 22.80 8.95
CA GLY A 204 -16.13 24.07 8.98
C GLY A 204 -17.48 23.94 8.26
N ASP A 205 -17.55 23.12 7.22
CA ASP A 205 -18.80 22.84 6.46
C ASP A 205 -19.72 21.82 7.16
N THR A 206 -19.28 21.20 8.27
CA THR A 206 -20.09 20.21 9.00
C THR A 206 -21.27 20.91 9.67
N LYS A 207 -22.47 20.51 9.29
CA LYS A 207 -23.70 21.07 9.86
C LYS A 207 -24.03 20.41 11.21
N ARG A 208 -24.51 21.23 12.15
CA ARG A 208 -25.12 20.72 13.37
C ARG A 208 -26.44 20.06 13.00
N ASP A 209 -26.78 18.97 13.68
CA ASP A 209 -28.11 18.37 13.53
C ASP A 209 -29.21 19.33 14.03
N GLN A 210 -30.43 19.09 13.60
CA GLN A 210 -31.58 19.89 14.12
C GLN A 210 -31.64 19.81 15.65
N PRO A 211 -32.02 20.90 16.35
CA PRO A 211 -32.07 20.95 17.82
C PRO A 211 -32.81 19.77 18.46
N LYS A 212 -33.90 19.33 17.84
CA LYS A 212 -34.69 18.18 18.29
C LYS A 212 -33.84 16.89 18.32
N LYS A 213 -33.10 16.60 17.25
CA LYS A 213 -32.25 15.40 17.19
C LYS A 213 -31.07 15.47 18.16
N GLU A 214 -30.51 16.65 18.38
CA GLU A 214 -29.42 16.82 19.35
C GLU A 214 -29.96 16.62 20.78
N LYS A 215 -31.17 17.13 21.10
CA LYS A 215 -31.83 16.89 22.39
C LYS A 215 -32.15 15.42 22.60
N GLU A 216 -32.66 14.71 21.58
CA GLU A 216 -32.93 13.28 21.64
C GLU A 216 -31.66 12.45 21.94
N LYS A 217 -30.55 12.79 21.31
CA LYS A 217 -29.25 12.11 21.58
C LYS A 217 -28.81 12.37 23.03
N LEU A 218 -28.89 13.62 23.48
CA LEU A 218 -28.51 14.02 24.83
C LEU A 218 -29.35 13.28 25.88
N VAL A 219 -30.68 13.22 25.70
CA VAL A 219 -31.60 12.49 26.59
C VAL A 219 -31.27 10.99 26.63
N ASN A 220 -31.08 10.38 25.47
CA ASN A 220 -30.71 8.98 25.40
C ASN A 220 -29.36 8.66 26.11
N ASP A 221 -28.37 9.54 25.96
CA ASP A 221 -27.09 9.41 26.63
C ASP A 221 -27.19 9.68 28.13
N TYR A 222 -28.00 10.67 28.55
CA TYR A 222 -28.34 10.94 29.94
C TYR A 222 -28.92 9.71 30.63
N GLN A 223 -29.98 9.12 30.06
CA GLN A 223 -30.60 7.92 30.62
C GLN A 223 -29.63 6.74 30.79
N LYS A 224 -28.79 6.49 29.79
CA LYS A 224 -27.75 5.44 29.88
C LYS A 224 -26.74 5.71 30.99
N ILE A 225 -26.31 6.96 31.12
CA ILE A 225 -25.32 7.37 32.13
C ILE A 225 -25.98 7.36 33.53
N LYS A 226 -27.21 7.85 33.68
CA LYS A 226 -27.96 7.81 34.94
C LYS A 226 -28.09 6.38 35.46
N ARG A 227 -28.57 5.44 34.62
CA ARG A 227 -28.65 4.00 34.99
C ARG A 227 -27.31 3.41 35.44
N ARG A 228 -26.18 3.87 34.88
CA ARG A 228 -24.84 3.41 35.25
C ARG A 228 -24.35 3.88 36.59
N TYR A 229 -24.76 5.11 36.97
CA TYR A 229 -24.26 5.78 38.19
C TYR A 229 -25.22 5.74 39.38
N MET A 230 -26.54 5.65 39.14
CA MET A 230 -27.57 5.68 40.18
C MET A 230 -27.41 4.59 41.26
N ASN A 231 -26.79 3.45 40.93
CA ASN A 231 -26.53 2.39 41.91
C ASN A 231 -25.35 2.67 42.83
N LYS A 232 -24.57 3.73 42.60
CA LYS A 232 -23.34 4.04 43.31
C LYS A 232 -23.30 5.43 43.92
N TYR A 233 -24.11 6.35 43.39
CA TYR A 233 -24.08 7.76 43.75
C TYR A 233 -25.51 8.31 43.84
N GLU A 234 -25.75 9.26 44.74
CA GLU A 234 -27.03 9.91 44.94
C GLU A 234 -26.87 11.45 44.98
N GLY A 235 -27.97 12.18 44.87
CA GLY A 235 -28.04 13.62 45.02
C GLY A 235 -27.05 14.40 44.16
N TYR A 236 -26.35 15.33 44.79
CA TYR A 236 -25.41 16.23 44.09
C TYR A 236 -24.25 15.49 43.43
N GLU A 237 -23.71 14.45 44.06
CA GLU A 237 -22.59 13.71 43.51
C GLU A 237 -22.98 12.93 42.24
N LEU A 238 -24.19 12.37 42.21
CA LEU A 238 -24.76 11.75 41.01
C LEU A 238 -24.87 12.75 39.85
N LYS A 239 -25.45 13.94 40.12
CA LYS A 239 -25.60 15.01 39.12
C LYS A 239 -24.24 15.45 38.56
N LYS A 240 -23.26 15.66 39.43
CA LYS A 240 -21.91 16.06 39.08
C LYS A 240 -21.24 15.03 38.13
N ARG A 241 -21.42 13.75 38.43
CA ARG A 241 -20.87 12.66 37.60
C ARG A 241 -21.55 12.54 36.24
N ILE A 242 -22.89 12.68 36.22
CA ILE A 242 -23.64 12.68 34.95
C ILE A 242 -23.22 13.88 34.11
N TYR A 243 -23.14 15.08 34.70
CA TYR A 243 -22.69 16.28 34.01
C TYR A 243 -21.30 16.08 33.36
N ALA A 244 -20.33 15.60 34.15
CA ALA A 244 -18.96 15.35 33.66
C ALA A 244 -18.95 14.33 32.52
N ALA A 245 -19.71 13.26 32.63
CA ALA A 245 -19.79 12.22 31.58
C ALA A 245 -20.43 12.74 30.28
N LEU A 246 -21.49 13.58 30.38
CA LEU A 246 -22.12 14.22 29.22
C LEU A 246 -21.20 15.27 28.57
N ALA A 247 -20.51 16.06 29.38
CA ALA A 247 -19.51 17.03 28.90
C ALA A 247 -18.37 16.33 28.13
N ASN A 248 -17.88 15.21 28.65
CA ASN A 248 -16.88 14.37 27.96
C ASN A 248 -17.39 13.74 26.64
N LYS A 249 -18.72 13.57 26.51
CA LYS A 249 -19.37 13.18 25.24
C LYS A 249 -19.57 14.35 24.27
N GLY A 250 -19.17 15.57 24.66
CA GLY A 250 -19.15 16.77 23.82
C GLY A 250 -20.46 17.55 23.75
N TYR A 251 -21.38 17.33 24.71
CA TYR A 251 -22.57 18.16 24.86
C TYR A 251 -22.22 19.50 25.53
N ARG A 252 -22.98 20.56 25.21
CA ARG A 252 -22.75 21.88 25.76
C ARG A 252 -23.30 21.97 27.20
N GLY A 253 -22.59 22.71 28.04
CA GLY A 253 -22.94 22.81 29.45
C GLY A 253 -24.37 23.33 29.72
N ASN A 254 -24.86 24.29 28.92
CA ASN A 254 -26.25 24.76 28.99
C ASN A 254 -27.27 23.68 28.65
N GLU A 255 -27.02 22.91 27.59
CA GLU A 255 -27.89 21.79 27.18
C GLU A 255 -27.95 20.68 28.24
N ILE A 256 -26.76 20.37 28.85
CA ILE A 256 -26.68 19.40 29.94
C ILE A 256 -27.48 19.87 31.16
N LYS A 257 -27.33 21.15 31.55
CA LYS A 257 -28.08 21.72 32.69
C LYS A 257 -29.58 21.61 32.48
N THR A 258 -30.09 22.03 31.30
CA THR A 258 -31.51 21.92 30.98
C THR A 258 -32.02 20.48 31.12
N VAL A 259 -31.28 19.49 30.60
CA VAL A 259 -31.68 18.09 30.72
C VAL A 259 -31.65 17.61 32.19
N LEU A 260 -30.64 18.00 32.96
CA LEU A 260 -30.61 17.67 34.39
C LEU A 260 -31.79 18.27 35.16
N GLU A 261 -32.18 19.51 34.86
CA GLU A 261 -33.34 20.20 35.47
C GLU A 261 -34.66 19.56 35.02
N ASP A 262 -34.87 19.31 33.72
CA ASP A 262 -36.07 18.68 33.16
C ASP A 262 -36.39 17.31 33.82
N TYR A 263 -35.36 16.50 34.08
CA TYR A 263 -35.52 15.12 34.56
C TYR A 263 -35.38 14.98 36.10
N ASP A 264 -34.93 16.02 36.80
CA ASP A 264 -35.00 16.05 38.26
C ASP A 264 -36.43 16.32 38.74
N ASN A 265 -37.15 17.23 38.04
CA ASN A 265 -38.54 17.56 38.33
C ASN A 265 -39.52 16.40 38.04
N GLU A 266 -39.14 15.40 37.25
CA GLU A 266 -39.96 14.20 36.97
C GLU A 266 -39.86 13.12 38.08
N ASN A 267 -38.90 13.22 39.02
CA ASN A 267 -38.69 12.21 40.08
C ASN A 267 -39.12 12.70 41.49
N ASP A 268 -39.68 13.91 41.59
CA ASP A 268 -40.24 14.44 42.84
C ASP A 268 -41.76 14.18 42.99
N PHE A 269 -42.33 13.22 42.21
CA PHE A 269 -43.70 12.74 42.34
C PHE A 269 -43.76 11.26 42.63
#